data_6786efd880ec22d97ba44955b1244667
#
_entry.id   6786efd880ec22d97ba44955b1244667
#
_cell.length_a   1.000
_cell.length_b   1.000
_cell.length_c   1.000
_cell.angle_alpha   90.00
_cell.angle_beta   90.00
_cell.angle_gamma   90.00
#
_symmetry.space_group_name_H-M   'P 1'
#
loop_
_entity.id
_entity.type
_entity.pdbx_description
1 polymer ?
#
loop_
_entity_poly.entity_id
_entity_poly.type
_entity_poly.pdbx_seq_one_letter_code
_entity_poly.pdbx_strand_id
1 'polypeptide(L)'
;MTFWAYMLHCRAGRFYVGHTDDLERRVAQHQSGVFRGFTNALRPVELVWSQDFQTRYEALEAEDRVEGWSRKKKFALIRGDWAEISRLAKSKNGPSTSSGQTGVGVNDDAIAAMKRLAALAYPLEACGLLLGGADLIAQATACANVHPTPRTHFEIDPAALIAAHKAERAGGPGIAGYWHSHPTGSAVPSPTDRASASGDGKVWAIVAGGEVAFWRDLPGGFEPLPSRVVDG
;
A
#
# COMPACT_ATOMS: atom_id res chain seq x y z
N MET A 1 7.04 13.16 17.42
CA MET A 1 7.27 13.88 16.14
C MET A 1 6.04 13.64 15.30
N THR A 2 5.42 14.65 14.75
CA THR A 2 4.19 14.53 13.95
C THR A 2 4.57 14.56 12.47
N PHE A 3 3.96 13.69 11.67
CA PHE A 3 4.15 13.66 10.22
C PHE A 3 2.82 14.02 9.55
N TRP A 4 2.88 14.57 8.36
CA TRP A 4 1.72 15.06 7.65
C TRP A 4 1.64 14.46 6.25
N ALA A 5 0.46 14.00 5.85
CA ALA A 5 0.12 13.91 4.44
C ALA A 5 -0.67 15.16 4.06
N TYR A 6 -0.42 15.71 2.88
CA TYR A 6 -1.04 16.97 2.45
C TYR A 6 -1.32 16.97 0.95
N MET A 7 -2.27 17.80 0.55
CA MET A 7 -2.61 18.01 -0.84
C MET A 7 -2.63 19.49 -1.19
N LEU A 8 -1.93 19.83 -2.27
CA LEU A 8 -1.90 21.16 -2.84
C LEU A 8 -2.77 21.21 -4.10
N HIS A 9 -3.58 22.25 -4.21
CA HIS A 9 -4.22 22.63 -5.45
C HIS A 9 -3.28 23.55 -6.23
N CYS A 10 -2.93 23.16 -7.43
CA CYS A 10 -1.99 23.85 -8.28
C CYS A 10 -2.70 24.54 -9.44
N ARG A 11 -1.99 25.44 -10.12
CA ARG A 11 -2.45 26.08 -11.37
C ARG A 11 -2.98 25.03 -12.36
N ALA A 12 -3.92 25.46 -13.22
CA ALA A 12 -4.62 24.59 -14.16
C ALA A 12 -5.42 23.45 -13.51
N GLY A 13 -5.79 23.61 -12.23
CA GLY A 13 -6.62 22.66 -11.50
C GLY A 13 -5.96 21.33 -11.20
N ARG A 14 -4.64 21.23 -11.22
CA ARG A 14 -3.92 20.01 -10.86
C ARG A 14 -3.77 19.87 -9.36
N PHE A 15 -3.66 18.63 -8.89
CA PHE A 15 -3.37 18.33 -7.49
C PHE A 15 -1.98 17.74 -7.37
N TYR A 16 -1.28 18.14 -6.31
CA TYR A 16 -0.06 17.52 -5.83
C TYR A 16 -0.33 16.95 -4.45
N VAL A 17 0.08 15.72 -4.19
CA VAL A 17 0.01 15.08 -2.87
C VAL A 17 1.43 14.83 -2.40
N GLY A 18 1.68 14.93 -1.10
CA GLY A 18 2.99 14.73 -0.51
C GLY A 18 2.90 14.45 0.98
N HIS A 19 4.01 14.02 1.58
CA HIS A 19 4.16 13.91 3.03
C HIS A 19 5.35 14.72 3.53
N THR A 20 5.33 15.09 4.81
CA THR A 20 6.40 15.88 5.45
C THR A 20 6.35 15.73 6.97
N ASP A 21 7.47 16.04 7.62
CA ASP A 21 7.58 16.24 9.06
C ASP A 21 7.35 17.70 9.50
N ASP A 22 7.27 18.64 8.53
CA ASP A 22 7.05 20.07 8.78
C ASP A 22 6.17 20.63 7.67
N LEU A 23 4.87 20.71 7.95
CA LEU A 23 3.87 21.10 6.96
C LEU A 23 4.02 22.56 6.53
N GLU A 24 4.20 23.47 7.47
CA GLU A 24 4.29 24.91 7.17
C GLU A 24 5.50 25.23 6.31
N ARG A 25 6.66 24.74 6.72
CA ARG A 25 7.91 24.87 5.96
C ARG A 25 7.77 24.26 4.56
N ARG A 26 7.16 23.10 4.46
CA ARG A 26 7.00 22.40 3.19
C ARG A 26 6.07 23.13 2.22
N VAL A 27 4.95 23.63 2.70
CA VAL A 27 4.02 24.45 1.90
C VAL A 27 4.69 25.75 1.44
N ALA A 28 5.40 26.46 2.33
CA ALA A 28 6.14 27.67 1.98
C ALA A 28 7.20 27.42 0.89
N GLN A 29 7.90 26.28 0.95
CA GLN A 29 8.86 25.86 -0.08
C GLN A 29 8.21 25.63 -1.44
N HIS A 30 7.02 25.03 -1.48
CA HIS A 30 6.25 24.88 -2.73
C HIS A 30 5.77 26.23 -3.27
N GLN A 31 5.30 27.13 -2.41
CA GLN A 31 4.84 28.47 -2.79
C GLN A 31 5.97 29.36 -3.30
N SER A 32 7.14 29.31 -2.67
CA SER A 32 8.33 30.10 -3.08
C SER A 32 9.03 29.54 -4.33
N GLY A 33 8.78 28.26 -4.68
CA GLY A 33 9.37 27.62 -5.83
C GLY A 33 10.85 27.25 -5.67
N VAL A 34 11.32 27.11 -4.42
CA VAL A 34 12.71 26.68 -4.11
C VAL A 34 13.01 25.30 -4.69
N PHE A 35 12.00 24.42 -4.76
CA PHE A 35 12.17 23.11 -5.36
C PHE A 35 11.95 23.14 -6.88
N ARG A 36 12.97 22.71 -7.62
CA ARG A 36 12.81 22.39 -9.04
C ARG A 36 12.02 21.09 -9.16
N GLY A 37 10.74 21.17 -9.53
CA GLY A 37 9.87 20.02 -9.66
C GLY A 37 8.48 20.39 -10.19
N PHE A 38 7.57 19.42 -10.15
CA PHE A 38 6.21 19.53 -10.69
C PHE A 38 5.45 20.78 -10.22
N THR A 39 5.51 21.11 -8.95
CA THR A 39 4.79 22.27 -8.37
C THR A 39 5.38 23.61 -8.77
N ASN A 40 6.68 23.70 -9.09
CA ASN A 40 7.31 24.96 -9.48
C ASN A 40 6.71 25.56 -10.77
N ALA A 41 6.44 24.72 -11.76
CA ALA A 41 5.82 25.13 -13.03
C ALA A 41 4.31 25.41 -12.89
N LEU A 42 3.70 24.97 -11.81
CA LEU A 42 2.25 24.99 -11.58
C LEU A 42 1.84 25.95 -10.43
N ARG A 43 2.68 26.93 -10.12
CA ARG A 43 2.33 27.97 -9.15
C ARG A 43 1.27 28.94 -9.72
N PRO A 44 0.43 29.56 -8.89
CA PRO A 44 0.38 29.43 -7.43
C PRO A 44 -0.13 28.07 -6.98
N VAL A 45 0.30 27.65 -5.77
CA VAL A 45 -0.17 26.46 -5.09
C VAL A 45 -0.84 26.81 -3.78
N GLU A 46 -1.91 26.13 -3.45
CA GLU A 46 -2.71 26.33 -2.24
C GLU A 46 -2.86 25.01 -1.49
N LEU A 47 -2.65 25.03 -0.17
CA LEU A 47 -2.93 23.87 0.68
C LEU A 47 -4.45 23.69 0.79
N VAL A 48 -4.97 22.56 0.30
CA VAL A 48 -6.42 22.27 0.30
C VAL A 48 -6.83 21.11 1.20
N TRP A 49 -5.86 20.33 1.65
CA TRP A 49 -6.08 19.25 2.62
C TRP A 49 -4.77 18.89 3.30
N SER A 50 -4.84 18.55 4.60
CA SER A 50 -3.76 17.94 5.35
C SER A 50 -4.32 17.07 6.48
N GLN A 51 -3.58 16.03 6.85
CA GLN A 51 -3.86 15.16 7.97
C GLN A 51 -2.55 14.79 8.66
N ASP A 52 -2.57 14.81 9.98
CA ASP A 52 -1.43 14.43 10.82
C ASP A 52 -1.42 12.93 11.13
N PHE A 53 -0.23 12.40 11.35
CA PHE A 53 0.05 11.00 11.65
C PHE A 53 1.14 10.88 12.70
N GLN A 54 1.12 9.79 13.46
CA GLN A 54 2.13 9.53 14.49
C GLN A 54 3.47 9.07 13.90
N THR A 55 3.42 8.42 12.75
CA THR A 55 4.61 7.88 12.07
C THR A 55 4.73 8.41 10.65
N ARG A 56 5.98 8.47 10.16
CA ARG A 56 6.27 8.84 8.77
C ARG A 56 5.66 7.84 7.78
N TYR A 57 5.59 6.59 8.19
CA TYR A 57 5.03 5.52 7.39
C TYR A 57 3.53 5.73 7.12
N GLU A 58 2.75 6.03 8.15
CA GLU A 58 1.32 6.33 8.00
C GLU A 58 1.07 7.53 7.08
N ALA A 59 1.89 8.58 7.21
CA ALA A 59 1.80 9.74 6.34
C ALA A 59 2.11 9.41 4.87
N LEU A 60 3.10 8.55 4.62
CA LEU A 60 3.45 8.06 3.29
C LEU A 60 2.33 7.20 2.68
N GLU A 61 1.74 6.28 3.46
CA GLU A 61 0.60 5.49 3.00
C GLU A 61 -0.61 6.36 2.65
N ALA A 62 -0.88 7.39 3.45
CA ALA A 62 -1.94 8.34 3.17
C ALA A 62 -1.67 9.13 1.88
N GLU A 63 -0.42 9.56 1.63
CA GLU A 63 0.01 10.17 0.37
C GLU A 63 -0.29 9.25 -0.80
N ASP A 64 0.22 8.02 -0.79
CA ASP A 64 0.07 7.05 -1.88
C ASP A 64 -1.41 6.74 -2.15
N ARG A 65 -2.19 6.57 -1.10
CA ARG A 65 -3.63 6.33 -1.20
C ARG A 65 -4.35 7.50 -1.88
N VAL A 66 -4.08 8.72 -1.45
CA VAL A 66 -4.73 9.93 -1.96
C VAL A 66 -4.20 10.30 -3.35
N GLU A 67 -2.91 10.05 -3.65
CA GLU A 67 -2.34 10.30 -4.98
C GLU A 67 -3.08 9.51 -6.06
N GLY A 68 -3.37 8.22 -5.82
CA GLY A 68 -4.11 7.34 -6.71
C GLY A 68 -5.62 7.66 -6.85
N TRP A 69 -6.15 8.62 -6.09
CA TRP A 69 -7.58 8.93 -6.16
C TRP A 69 -7.97 9.74 -7.39
N SER A 70 -9.16 9.44 -7.92
CA SER A 70 -9.76 10.23 -8.98
C SER A 70 -9.98 11.68 -8.53
N ARG A 71 -10.03 12.60 -9.48
CA ARG A 71 -10.29 14.02 -9.21
C ARG A 71 -11.56 14.24 -8.37
N LYS A 72 -12.64 13.49 -8.65
CA LYS A 72 -13.91 13.55 -7.90
C LYS A 72 -13.69 13.15 -6.44
N LYS A 73 -12.90 12.10 -6.20
CA LYS A 73 -12.59 11.60 -4.85
C LYS A 73 -11.71 12.58 -4.07
N LYS A 74 -10.75 13.25 -4.73
CA LYS A 74 -9.94 14.33 -4.14
C LYS A 74 -10.80 15.54 -3.73
N PHE A 75 -11.76 15.93 -4.56
CA PHE A 75 -12.71 16.98 -4.18
C PHE A 75 -13.63 16.60 -3.02
N ALA A 76 -14.05 15.34 -2.93
CA ALA A 76 -14.81 14.85 -1.78
C ALA A 76 -13.96 14.92 -0.49
N LEU A 77 -12.67 14.56 -0.56
CA LEU A 77 -11.74 14.68 0.58
C LEU A 77 -11.59 16.13 1.06
N ILE A 78 -11.42 17.07 0.15
CA ILE A 78 -11.31 18.51 0.47
C ILE A 78 -12.54 19.01 1.21
N ARG A 79 -13.72 18.48 0.88
CA ARG A 79 -14.99 18.84 1.55
C ARG A 79 -15.28 18.04 2.82
N GLY A 80 -14.43 17.05 3.16
CA GLY A 80 -14.70 16.12 4.27
C GLY A 80 -15.89 15.18 4.01
N ASP A 81 -16.25 14.96 2.75
CA ASP A 81 -17.40 14.15 2.34
C ASP A 81 -17.03 12.66 2.26
N TRP A 82 -16.97 12.03 3.42
CA TRP A 82 -16.62 10.62 3.56
C TRP A 82 -17.66 9.68 2.93
N ALA A 83 -18.93 10.10 2.90
CA ALA A 83 -19.99 9.33 2.25
C ALA A 83 -19.77 9.24 0.73
N GLU A 84 -19.43 10.36 0.11
CA GLU A 84 -19.09 10.42 -1.32
C GLU A 84 -17.79 9.68 -1.62
N ILE A 85 -16.76 9.77 -0.78
CA ILE A 85 -15.51 9.01 -0.92
C ILE A 85 -15.83 7.51 -0.94
N SER A 86 -16.65 7.03 0.00
CA SER A 86 -17.06 5.63 0.08
C SER A 86 -17.89 5.21 -1.14
N ARG A 87 -18.80 6.06 -1.59
CA ARG A 87 -19.61 5.82 -2.80
C ARG A 87 -18.72 5.71 -4.05
N LEU A 88 -17.76 6.61 -4.21
CA LEU A 88 -16.84 6.61 -5.34
C LEU A 88 -15.80 5.46 -5.27
N ALA A 89 -15.54 4.92 -4.09
CA ALA A 89 -14.77 3.69 -3.94
C ALA A 89 -15.54 2.48 -4.46
N LYS A 90 -16.84 2.39 -4.15
CA LYS A 90 -17.74 1.33 -4.64
C LYS A 90 -18.02 1.44 -6.14
N SER A 91 -18.03 2.65 -6.71
CA SER A 91 -18.33 2.89 -8.15
C SER A 91 -17.20 2.44 -9.09
N LYS A 92 -15.99 2.18 -8.61
CA LYS A 92 -14.93 1.51 -9.41
C LYS A 92 -15.19 0.01 -9.61
N ASN A 93 -16.16 -0.56 -8.88
CA ASN A 93 -16.67 -1.91 -9.06
C ASN A 93 -17.97 -1.93 -9.87
N GLY A 94 -18.08 -1.11 -10.91
CA GLY A 94 -19.08 -1.32 -11.95
C GLY A 94 -18.84 -2.69 -12.60
N PRO A 95 -19.90 -3.46 -12.96
CA PRO A 95 -19.73 -4.82 -13.45
C PRO A 95 -18.92 -4.81 -14.74
N SER A 96 -17.65 -5.15 -14.65
CA SER A 96 -16.95 -5.77 -15.74
C SER A 96 -17.61 -7.13 -15.88
N THR A 97 -18.47 -7.30 -16.88
CA THR A 97 -18.99 -8.58 -17.31
C THR A 97 -17.83 -9.42 -17.83
N SER A 98 -17.15 -10.08 -16.92
CA SER A 98 -16.28 -11.21 -17.16
C SER A 98 -16.66 -12.29 -16.16
N SER A 99 -17.26 -13.34 -16.70
CA SER A 99 -17.73 -14.53 -16.05
C SER A 99 -16.74 -15.11 -15.04
N GLY A 100 -17.13 -15.15 -13.75
CA GLY A 100 -16.89 -16.27 -12.88
C GLY A 100 -15.45 -16.65 -12.55
N GLN A 101 -14.64 -15.76 -11.95
CA GLN A 101 -13.56 -16.17 -11.05
C GLN A 101 -13.22 -15.03 -10.08
N THR A 102 -13.67 -15.16 -8.85
CA THR A 102 -13.47 -14.21 -7.75
C THR A 102 -12.11 -14.36 -7.04
N GLY A 103 -11.04 -14.74 -7.74
CA GLY A 103 -9.72 -15.02 -7.15
C GLY A 103 -8.58 -14.23 -7.81
N VAL A 104 -7.44 -14.11 -7.10
CA VAL A 104 -6.22 -13.50 -7.60
C VAL A 104 -5.39 -14.52 -8.38
N GLY A 105 -4.87 -14.14 -9.55
CA GLY A 105 -3.82 -14.88 -10.25
C GLY A 105 -2.49 -14.74 -9.52
N VAL A 106 -1.73 -15.80 -9.37
CA VAL A 106 -0.41 -15.77 -8.73
C VAL A 106 0.56 -16.58 -9.57
N ASN A 107 1.66 -15.99 -9.98
CA ASN A 107 2.71 -16.70 -10.69
C ASN A 107 3.31 -17.79 -9.79
N ASP A 108 3.56 -18.97 -10.37
CA ASP A 108 4.16 -20.10 -9.64
C ASP A 108 5.50 -19.72 -9.02
N ASP A 109 6.33 -18.97 -9.75
CA ASP A 109 7.60 -18.44 -9.24
C ASP A 109 7.44 -17.56 -7.99
N ALA A 110 6.36 -16.77 -7.88
CA ALA A 110 6.09 -15.96 -6.71
C ALA A 110 5.76 -16.84 -5.49
N ILE A 111 4.97 -17.90 -5.69
CA ILE A 111 4.66 -18.89 -4.64
C ILE A 111 5.94 -19.62 -4.19
N ALA A 112 6.72 -20.09 -5.14
CA ALA A 112 7.98 -20.79 -4.87
C ALA A 112 8.98 -19.87 -4.13
N ALA A 113 9.06 -18.59 -4.51
CA ALA A 113 9.90 -17.60 -3.85
C ALA A 113 9.48 -17.39 -2.39
N MET A 114 8.20 -17.18 -2.11
CA MET A 114 7.70 -17.02 -0.75
C MET A 114 8.02 -18.21 0.15
N LYS A 115 7.76 -19.44 -0.33
CA LYS A 115 8.05 -20.68 0.40
C LYS A 115 9.54 -20.83 0.70
N ARG A 116 10.39 -20.60 -0.30
CA ARG A 116 11.84 -20.68 -0.14
C ARG A 116 12.36 -19.64 0.85
N LEU A 117 11.91 -18.38 0.75
CA LEU A 117 12.33 -17.31 1.62
C LEU A 117 11.86 -17.51 3.07
N ALA A 118 10.65 -18.03 3.27
CA ALA A 118 10.14 -18.42 4.58
C ALA A 118 10.99 -19.53 5.22
N ALA A 119 11.37 -20.54 4.44
CA ALA A 119 12.23 -21.62 4.92
C ALA A 119 13.64 -21.14 5.29
N LEU A 120 14.22 -20.21 4.52
CA LEU A 120 15.54 -19.62 4.80
C LEU A 120 15.54 -18.74 6.04
N ALA A 121 14.44 -18.06 6.34
CA ALA A 121 14.33 -17.18 7.51
C ALA A 121 14.06 -17.95 8.81
N TYR A 122 13.56 -19.20 8.74
CA TYR A 122 13.22 -19.98 9.93
C TYR A 122 14.36 -19.96 10.97
N PRO A 123 14.10 -19.71 12.26
CA PRO A 123 12.80 -19.62 12.94
C PRO A 123 12.21 -18.19 13.05
N LEU A 124 12.65 -17.27 12.22
CA LEU A 124 12.14 -15.90 12.18
C LEU A 124 11.02 -15.78 11.14
N GLU A 125 10.13 -14.83 11.33
CA GLU A 125 9.16 -14.46 10.30
C GLU A 125 9.87 -13.76 9.15
N ALA A 126 9.77 -14.33 7.95
CA ALA A 126 10.12 -13.65 6.70
C ALA A 126 8.99 -12.69 6.33
N CYS A 127 9.32 -11.60 5.67
CA CYS A 127 8.33 -10.68 5.11
C CYS A 127 8.81 -10.08 3.79
N GLY A 128 7.88 -9.46 3.06
CA GLY A 128 8.21 -8.79 1.83
C GLY A 128 7.00 -8.27 1.07
N LEU A 129 7.23 -7.90 -0.19
CA LEU A 129 6.24 -7.28 -1.05
C LEU A 129 5.73 -8.25 -2.10
N LEU A 130 4.45 -8.14 -2.41
CA LEU A 130 3.79 -8.75 -3.56
C LEU A 130 3.72 -7.70 -4.66
N LEU A 131 4.38 -7.96 -5.78
CA LEU A 131 4.46 -7.05 -6.90
C LEU A 131 3.57 -7.53 -8.04
N GLY A 132 2.84 -6.60 -8.67
CA GLY A 132 1.92 -6.90 -9.77
C GLY A 132 0.78 -5.91 -9.85
N GLY A 133 -0.37 -6.39 -10.33
CA GLY A 133 -1.61 -5.62 -10.42
C GLY A 133 -2.69 -6.10 -9.45
N ALA A 134 -3.88 -5.51 -9.56
CA ALA A 134 -5.01 -5.83 -8.68
C ALA A 134 -5.47 -7.30 -8.76
N ASP A 135 -5.29 -7.94 -9.94
CA ASP A 135 -5.79 -9.28 -10.24
C ASP A 135 -4.67 -10.31 -10.49
N LEU A 136 -3.40 -9.87 -10.43
CA LEU A 136 -2.23 -10.70 -10.69
C LEU A 136 -1.05 -10.34 -9.81
N ILE A 137 -0.59 -11.28 -9.00
CA ILE A 137 0.70 -11.23 -8.30
C ILE A 137 1.75 -11.86 -9.20
N ALA A 138 2.58 -11.01 -9.82
CA ALA A 138 3.61 -11.45 -10.75
C ALA A 138 4.89 -11.89 -10.02
N GLN A 139 5.21 -11.26 -8.87
CA GLN A 139 6.46 -11.50 -8.16
C GLN A 139 6.27 -11.33 -6.65
N ALA A 140 7.03 -12.09 -5.86
CA ALA A 140 7.21 -11.88 -4.43
C ALA A 140 8.69 -11.56 -4.13
N THR A 141 8.95 -10.48 -3.41
CA THR A 141 10.30 -10.05 -3.02
C THR A 141 10.47 -10.10 -1.51
N ALA A 142 11.67 -10.43 -1.02
CA ALA A 142 11.98 -10.35 0.39
C ALA A 142 12.30 -8.92 0.80
N CYS A 143 11.89 -8.56 2.02
CA CYS A 143 12.35 -7.38 2.72
C CYS A 143 12.97 -7.78 4.07
N ALA A 144 13.82 -6.92 4.63
CA ALA A 144 14.29 -7.13 5.98
C ALA A 144 13.11 -7.02 6.96
N ASN A 145 13.02 -7.99 7.88
CA ASN A 145 12.12 -7.88 9.02
C ASN A 145 12.86 -7.10 10.13
N VAL A 146 12.46 -5.86 10.34
CA VAL A 146 13.11 -4.95 11.32
C VAL A 146 12.41 -4.93 12.67
N HIS A 147 11.39 -5.78 12.88
CA HIS A 147 10.67 -5.86 14.15
C HIS A 147 11.59 -6.37 15.29
N PRO A 148 11.53 -5.79 16.51
CA PRO A 148 12.38 -6.19 17.64
C PRO A 148 12.21 -7.65 18.08
N THR A 149 11.06 -8.26 17.81
CA THR A 149 10.73 -9.66 18.11
C THR A 149 10.41 -10.46 16.85
N PRO A 150 11.38 -10.69 15.95
CA PRO A 150 11.11 -11.19 14.59
C PRO A 150 10.70 -12.67 14.54
N ARG A 151 10.62 -13.37 15.69
CA ARG A 151 10.11 -14.75 15.76
C ARG A 151 8.60 -14.86 15.72
N THR A 152 7.90 -13.78 16.06
CA THR A 152 6.44 -13.76 16.27
C THR A 152 5.77 -12.53 15.69
N HIS A 153 6.54 -11.62 15.09
CA HIS A 153 6.08 -10.38 14.52
C HIS A 153 6.95 -10.03 13.30
N PHE A 154 6.37 -9.31 12.38
CA PHE A 154 7.15 -8.73 11.29
C PHE A 154 6.89 -7.22 11.16
N GLU A 155 7.88 -6.54 10.67
CA GLU A 155 7.83 -5.15 10.22
C GLU A 155 8.71 -5.05 8.97
N ILE A 156 8.12 -4.66 7.86
CA ILE A 156 8.87 -4.46 6.62
C ILE A 156 9.75 -3.22 6.78
N ASP A 157 11.03 -3.34 6.44
CA ASP A 157 11.95 -2.19 6.43
C ASP A 157 11.34 -1.01 5.65
N PRO A 158 11.11 0.14 6.32
CA PRO A 158 10.55 1.33 5.67
C PRO A 158 11.35 1.79 4.46
N ALA A 159 12.67 1.58 4.44
CA ALA A 159 13.50 1.95 3.30
C ALA A 159 13.19 1.09 2.07
N ALA A 160 12.95 -0.21 2.26
CA ALA A 160 12.55 -1.11 1.18
C ALA A 160 11.18 -0.72 0.60
N LEU A 161 10.23 -0.39 1.47
CA LEU A 161 8.88 0.03 1.06
C LEU A 161 8.92 1.36 0.29
N ILE A 162 9.67 2.35 0.78
CA ILE A 162 9.89 3.62 0.07
C ILE A 162 10.53 3.39 -1.30
N ALA A 163 11.50 2.49 -1.40
CA ALA A 163 12.16 2.18 -2.67
C ALA A 163 11.17 1.55 -3.66
N ALA A 164 10.32 0.62 -3.21
CA ALA A 164 9.31 -0.01 -4.04
C ALA A 164 8.28 1.00 -4.56
N HIS A 165 7.78 1.90 -3.71
CA HIS A 165 6.88 2.98 -4.15
C HIS A 165 7.54 3.95 -5.14
N LYS A 166 8.83 4.24 -4.96
CA LYS A 166 9.58 5.05 -5.96
C LYS A 166 9.69 4.33 -7.30
N ALA A 167 9.95 3.02 -7.28
CA ALA A 167 10.02 2.20 -8.49
C ALA A 167 8.66 2.15 -9.21
N GLU A 168 7.57 1.94 -8.48
CA GLU A 168 6.20 1.97 -9.01
C GLU A 168 5.89 3.31 -9.70
N ARG A 169 6.24 4.44 -9.06
CA ARG A 169 6.07 5.78 -9.65
C ARG A 169 6.92 6.02 -10.90
N ALA A 170 8.04 5.34 -11.01
CA ALA A 170 8.91 5.39 -12.19
C ALA A 170 8.43 4.46 -13.33
N GLY A 171 7.26 3.82 -13.20
CA GLY A 171 6.70 2.91 -14.19
C GLY A 171 7.06 1.44 -13.97
N GLY A 172 7.65 1.11 -12.82
CA GLY A 172 7.87 -0.26 -12.39
C GLY A 172 6.60 -0.97 -11.93
N PRO A 173 6.70 -2.23 -11.47
CA PRO A 173 5.55 -3.01 -11.04
C PRO A 173 4.88 -2.38 -9.81
N GLY A 174 3.54 -2.42 -9.79
CA GLY A 174 2.74 -1.95 -8.66
C GLY A 174 2.89 -2.84 -7.43
N ILE A 175 2.63 -2.30 -6.25
CA ILE A 175 2.58 -3.05 -5.00
C ILE A 175 1.16 -3.60 -4.82
N ALA A 176 0.97 -4.88 -5.17
CA ALA A 176 -0.31 -5.58 -5.00
C ALA A 176 -0.62 -5.88 -3.53
N GLY A 177 0.40 -5.99 -2.69
CA GLY A 177 0.24 -6.28 -1.27
C GLY A 177 1.52 -6.71 -0.58
N TYR A 178 1.34 -7.44 0.52
CA TYR A 178 2.41 -7.86 1.42
C TYR A 178 2.38 -9.37 1.65
N TRP A 179 3.51 -9.93 2.03
CA TRP A 179 3.56 -11.32 2.47
C TRP A 179 4.44 -11.48 3.70
N HIS A 180 4.12 -12.45 4.53
CA HIS A 180 4.96 -12.85 5.67
C HIS A 180 4.80 -14.35 5.96
N SER A 181 5.64 -14.87 6.83
CA SER A 181 5.59 -16.27 7.24
C SER A 181 5.28 -16.41 8.73
N HIS A 182 4.53 -17.48 9.05
CA HIS A 182 4.34 -17.95 10.41
C HIS A 182 5.20 -19.20 10.63
N PRO A 183 6.37 -19.13 11.27
CA PRO A 183 7.26 -20.27 11.53
C PRO A 183 6.57 -21.36 12.36
N THR A 184 5.68 -20.95 13.27
CA THR A 184 4.86 -21.83 14.10
C THR A 184 3.42 -21.37 14.00
N GLY A 185 2.56 -22.15 13.37
CA GLY A 185 1.16 -21.77 13.25
C GLY A 185 0.53 -22.15 11.92
N SER A 186 -0.53 -21.47 11.57
CA SER A 186 -1.29 -21.67 10.34
C SER A 186 -1.21 -20.45 9.42
N ALA A 187 -1.53 -20.64 8.15
CA ALA A 187 -1.59 -19.58 7.15
C ALA A 187 -2.87 -18.72 7.27
N VAL A 188 -3.20 -18.34 8.52
CA VAL A 188 -4.39 -17.54 8.86
C VAL A 188 -3.92 -16.28 9.58
N PRO A 189 -4.50 -15.10 9.29
CA PRO A 189 -4.11 -13.86 9.95
C PRO A 189 -4.18 -13.98 11.48
N SER A 190 -3.07 -13.70 12.15
CA SER A 190 -2.95 -13.68 13.60
C SER A 190 -3.70 -12.47 14.20
N PRO A 191 -3.88 -12.41 15.53
CA PRO A 191 -4.38 -11.19 16.18
C PRO A 191 -3.51 -9.96 15.91
N THR A 192 -2.18 -10.15 15.80
CA THR A 192 -1.22 -9.08 15.45
C THR A 192 -1.41 -8.59 14.04
N ASP A 193 -1.57 -9.49 13.06
CA ASP A 193 -1.85 -9.12 11.67
C ASP A 193 -3.13 -8.28 11.58
N ARG A 194 -4.17 -8.71 12.29
CA ARG A 194 -5.46 -7.99 12.33
C ARG A 194 -5.34 -6.60 12.94
N ALA A 195 -4.49 -6.45 13.96
CA ALA A 195 -4.24 -5.15 14.58
C ALA A 195 -3.41 -4.21 13.69
N SER A 196 -2.57 -4.78 12.81
CA SER A 196 -1.72 -4.05 11.87
C SER A 196 -2.37 -3.80 10.50
N ALA A 197 -3.54 -4.40 10.26
CA ALA A 197 -4.28 -4.27 9.02
C ALA A 197 -4.80 -2.85 8.83
N SER A 198 -4.63 -2.30 7.63
CA SER A 198 -5.04 -0.93 7.28
C SER A 198 -6.39 -0.85 6.56
N GLY A 199 -6.98 -1.98 6.20
CA GLY A 199 -8.25 -2.05 5.49
C GLY A 199 -8.21 -1.43 4.09
N ASP A 200 -7.05 -1.44 3.45
CA ASP A 200 -6.78 -0.72 2.19
C ASP A 200 -7.12 -1.54 0.93
N GLY A 201 -7.55 -2.77 1.08
CA GLY A 201 -7.90 -3.69 -0.01
C GLY A 201 -6.70 -4.42 -0.61
N LYS A 202 -5.50 -4.29 -0.05
CA LYS A 202 -4.31 -5.00 -0.52
C LYS A 202 -4.37 -6.49 -0.20
N VAL A 203 -3.60 -7.25 -0.95
CA VAL A 203 -3.46 -8.69 -0.74
C VAL A 203 -2.42 -8.95 0.35
N TRP A 204 -2.76 -9.82 1.28
CA TRP A 204 -1.82 -10.39 2.23
C TRP A 204 -1.65 -11.88 1.93
N ALA A 205 -0.40 -12.32 1.76
CA ALA A 205 -0.07 -13.73 1.65
C ALA A 205 0.62 -14.20 2.91
N ILE A 206 0.16 -15.30 3.48
CA ILE A 206 0.73 -15.89 4.71
C ILE A 206 1.27 -17.26 4.37
N VAL A 207 2.55 -17.49 4.69
CA VAL A 207 3.25 -18.76 4.48
C VAL A 207 3.35 -19.50 5.80
N ALA A 208 2.79 -20.69 5.90
CA ALA A 208 2.91 -21.55 7.08
C ALA A 208 2.85 -23.02 6.68
N GLY A 209 3.66 -23.87 7.30
CA GLY A 209 3.65 -25.31 7.05
C GLY A 209 3.90 -25.73 5.58
N GLY A 210 4.56 -24.85 4.79
CA GLY A 210 4.79 -25.08 3.35
C GLY A 210 3.60 -24.69 2.46
N GLU A 211 2.52 -24.18 3.03
CA GLU A 211 1.35 -23.64 2.31
C GLU A 211 1.41 -22.12 2.23
N VAL A 212 0.73 -21.54 1.24
CA VAL A 212 0.53 -20.10 1.09
C VAL A 212 -0.96 -19.84 0.98
N ALA A 213 -1.51 -19.08 1.92
CA ALA A 213 -2.89 -18.62 1.87
C ALA A 213 -2.94 -17.12 1.58
N PHE A 214 -3.94 -16.71 0.82
CA PHE A 214 -4.12 -15.31 0.43
C PHE A 214 -5.36 -14.74 1.11
N TRP A 215 -5.26 -13.49 1.51
CA TRP A 215 -6.26 -12.74 2.23
C TRP A 215 -6.38 -11.35 1.61
N ARG A 216 -7.57 -10.79 1.64
CA ARG A 216 -7.80 -9.39 1.30
C ARG A 216 -8.02 -8.59 2.55
N ASP A 217 -7.23 -7.55 2.74
CA ASP A 217 -7.37 -6.62 3.86
C ASP A 217 -8.49 -5.61 3.54
N LEU A 218 -9.62 -5.76 4.18
CA LEU A 218 -10.80 -4.90 3.99
C LEU A 218 -11.10 -4.10 5.27
N PRO A 219 -11.85 -3.00 5.18
CA PRO A 219 -12.26 -2.23 6.37
C PRO A 219 -12.98 -3.04 7.45
N GLY A 220 -13.57 -4.18 7.08
CA GLY A 220 -14.23 -5.13 8.01
C GLY A 220 -13.31 -6.22 8.54
N GLY A 221 -12.04 -6.23 8.16
CA GLY A 221 -11.03 -7.23 8.48
C GLY A 221 -10.63 -8.09 7.29
N PHE A 222 -9.82 -9.11 7.54
CA PHE A 222 -9.35 -10.01 6.50
C PHE A 222 -10.44 -10.94 5.99
N GLU A 223 -10.60 -11.00 4.68
CA GLU A 223 -11.42 -11.99 3.99
C GLU A 223 -10.54 -12.98 3.21
N PRO A 224 -10.83 -14.30 3.23
CA PRO A 224 -10.11 -15.27 2.43
C PRO A 224 -10.19 -14.89 0.94
N LEU A 225 -9.05 -14.88 0.26
CA LEU A 225 -8.95 -14.57 -1.16
C LEU A 225 -8.59 -15.84 -1.92
N PRO A 226 -9.50 -16.43 -2.69
CA PRO A 226 -9.18 -17.54 -3.57
C PRO A 226 -8.05 -17.16 -4.52
N SER A 227 -7.12 -18.08 -4.76
CA SER A 227 -6.01 -17.86 -5.67
C SER A 227 -5.98 -18.94 -6.75
N ARG A 228 -5.48 -18.60 -7.92
CA ARG A 228 -5.16 -19.54 -8.98
C ARG A 228 -3.72 -19.36 -9.41
N VAL A 229 -3.01 -20.45 -9.55
CA VAL A 229 -1.66 -20.44 -10.14
C VAL A 229 -1.77 -20.09 -11.62
N VAL A 230 -0.90 -19.21 -12.08
CA VAL A 230 -0.77 -18.86 -13.49
C VAL A 230 0.68 -19.03 -13.91
N ASP A 231 0.88 -19.52 -15.10
CA ASP A 231 2.22 -19.62 -15.69
C ASP A 231 2.74 -18.19 -15.95
N GLY A 232 4.01 -17.93 -15.62
CA GLY A 232 4.67 -16.65 -15.77
C GLY A 232 5.12 -16.37 -17.21
#